data_1d8e107ba0bd9b722e30fd24d4bc564c
#
_entry.id   1d8e107ba0bd9b722e30fd24d4bc564c
#
_cell.length_a   1.000
_cell.length_b   1.000
_cell.length_c   1.000
_cell.angle_alpha   90.00
_cell.angle_beta   90.00
_cell.angle_gamma   90.00
#
_symmetry.space_group_name_H-M   'P 1'
#
loop_
_entity.id
_entity.type
_entity.pdbx_description
1 polymer ?
#
loop_
_entity_poly.entity_id
_entity_poly.type
_entity_poly.pdbx_seq_one_letter_code
_entity_poly.pdbx_strand_id
1 'polypeptide(L)'
;MTENPYLQTSTQPAAAGQTHILDETECWRLLAENSVARLAVSDDLGPNIFPLNYLVKSQVLFFRSAPGSKIVSLTQQPRVAVEIDGTDGGKRFSVVVRGDVRRLNDDAHIHESTVDTLPTMTGSDKWNYFAITPRQVTGIRFRTSR
;
A
#
# COMPACT_ATOMS: atom_id res chain seq x y z
N MET A 1 -15.55 8.56 -23.40
CA MET A 1 -14.47 8.40 -22.41
C MET A 1 -14.63 9.46 -21.35
N THR A 2 -14.94 9.02 -20.14
CA THR A 2 -14.94 9.92 -18.99
C THR A 2 -13.49 10.21 -18.62
N GLU A 3 -13.09 11.48 -18.67
CA GLU A 3 -11.78 11.88 -18.19
C GLU A 3 -11.69 11.58 -16.71
N ASN A 4 -10.62 10.88 -16.32
CA ASN A 4 -10.34 10.64 -14.92
C ASN A 4 -9.86 11.94 -14.30
N PRO A 5 -10.62 12.55 -13.37
CA PRO A 5 -10.23 13.83 -12.77
C PRO A 5 -8.91 13.77 -12.00
N TYR A 6 -8.43 12.57 -11.68
CA TYR A 6 -7.14 12.37 -11.01
C TYR A 6 -5.96 12.30 -12.00
N LEU A 7 -6.24 12.20 -13.31
CA LEU A 7 -5.21 12.21 -14.35
C LEU A 7 -5.08 13.58 -15.02
N GLN A 8 -5.90 14.54 -14.65
CA GLN A 8 -5.70 15.90 -15.13
C GLN A 8 -4.43 16.46 -14.47
N THR A 9 -3.36 16.42 -15.21
CA THR A 9 -2.28 17.38 -15.00
C THR A 9 -2.88 18.76 -15.27
N SER A 10 -3.55 19.32 -14.27
CA SER A 10 -4.02 20.67 -14.41
C SER A 10 -2.80 21.58 -14.54
N THR A 11 -2.69 22.23 -15.65
CA THR A 11 -1.73 23.30 -15.85
C THR A 11 -2.08 24.55 -15.03
N GLN A 12 -3.19 24.49 -14.30
CA GLN A 12 -3.54 25.53 -13.33
C GLN A 12 -2.72 25.33 -12.06
N PRO A 13 -2.01 26.35 -11.59
CA PRO A 13 -1.35 26.28 -10.29
C PRO A 13 -2.41 25.94 -9.25
N ALA A 14 -2.20 24.83 -8.52
CA ALA A 14 -3.03 24.52 -7.37
C ALA A 14 -3.09 25.76 -6.48
N ALA A 15 -4.29 26.12 -6.02
CA ALA A 15 -4.44 27.25 -5.11
C ALA A 15 -3.42 27.07 -3.97
N ALA A 16 -2.58 28.05 -3.75
CA ALA A 16 -1.46 28.00 -2.82
C ALA A 16 -1.95 27.52 -1.45
N GLY A 17 -1.42 26.37 -0.96
CA GLY A 17 -1.73 25.82 0.34
C GLY A 17 -2.80 24.71 0.36
N GLN A 18 -3.38 24.29 -0.77
CA GLN A 18 -4.38 23.23 -0.80
C GLN A 18 -3.81 21.83 -1.00
N THR A 19 -2.77 21.68 -1.80
CA THR A 19 -2.15 20.39 -2.10
C THR A 19 -0.64 20.51 -2.08
N HIS A 20 0.00 19.56 -1.37
CA HIS A 20 1.46 19.43 -1.33
C HIS A 20 1.84 18.04 -1.79
N ILE A 21 2.83 17.97 -2.70
CA ILE A 21 3.48 16.73 -3.02
C ILE A 21 4.43 16.38 -1.88
N LEU A 22 4.28 15.19 -1.33
CA LEU A 22 5.15 14.69 -0.27
C LEU A 22 6.45 14.16 -0.87
N ASP A 23 7.57 14.44 -0.20
CA ASP A 23 8.81 13.80 -0.56
C ASP A 23 8.82 12.33 -0.10
N GLU A 24 9.81 11.59 -0.56
CA GLU A 24 9.89 10.15 -0.29
C GLU A 24 10.04 9.86 1.22
N THR A 25 10.81 10.67 1.93
CA THR A 25 11.00 10.53 3.38
C THR A 25 9.68 10.68 4.14
N GLU A 26 8.86 11.68 3.77
CA GLU A 26 7.54 11.87 4.36
C GLU A 26 6.59 10.73 4.04
N CYS A 27 6.63 10.20 2.82
CA CYS A 27 5.83 9.05 2.44
C CYS A 27 6.16 7.83 3.31
N TRP A 28 7.44 7.54 3.51
CA TRP A 28 7.86 6.42 4.35
C TRP A 28 7.52 6.63 5.82
N ARG A 29 7.58 7.86 6.32
CA ARG A 29 7.13 8.16 7.69
C ARG A 29 5.65 7.82 7.86
N LEU A 30 4.81 8.25 6.95
CA LEU A 30 3.37 7.97 6.99
C LEU A 30 3.08 6.47 6.86
N LEU A 31 3.80 5.77 5.98
CA LEU A 31 3.68 4.33 5.84
C LEU A 31 4.03 3.60 7.14
N ALA A 32 5.10 4.03 7.81
CA ALA A 32 5.54 3.41 9.06
C ALA A 32 4.60 3.69 10.25
N GLU A 33 3.92 4.83 10.24
CA GLU A 33 2.97 5.23 11.30
C GLU A 33 1.58 4.61 11.14
N ASN A 34 1.29 4.00 10.00
CA ASN A 34 0.01 3.37 9.72
C ASN A 34 0.16 1.84 9.65
N SER A 35 -0.95 1.13 9.74
CA SER A 35 -0.94 -0.34 9.81
C SER A 35 -1.97 -1.01 8.90
N VAL A 36 -2.89 -0.24 8.34
CA VAL A 36 -3.92 -0.76 7.42
C VAL A 36 -3.76 -0.11 6.06
N ALA A 37 -3.79 -0.91 5.03
CA ALA A 37 -3.65 -0.47 3.65
C ALA A 37 -4.67 -1.17 2.76
N ARG A 38 -4.81 -0.64 1.56
CA ARG A 38 -5.53 -1.27 0.47
C ARG A 38 -4.54 -1.76 -0.55
N LEU A 39 -4.60 -3.06 -0.86
CA LEU A 39 -3.76 -3.71 -1.86
C LEU A 39 -4.55 -3.84 -3.15
N ALA A 40 -4.05 -3.27 -4.23
CA ALA A 40 -4.61 -3.41 -5.56
C ALA A 40 -3.81 -4.44 -6.34
N VAL A 41 -4.52 -5.42 -6.88
CA VAL A 41 -3.96 -6.53 -7.65
C VAL A 41 -4.70 -6.66 -8.97
N SER A 42 -4.12 -7.38 -9.92
CA SER A 42 -4.78 -7.72 -11.17
C SER A 42 -5.00 -9.23 -11.24
N ASP A 43 -6.20 -9.61 -11.63
CA ASP A 43 -6.58 -11.00 -11.90
C ASP A 43 -7.25 -11.11 -13.28
N ASP A 44 -7.79 -12.27 -13.63
CA ASP A 44 -8.41 -12.50 -14.93
C ASP A 44 -9.66 -11.63 -15.19
N LEU A 45 -10.27 -11.13 -14.11
CA LEU A 45 -11.43 -10.23 -14.21
C LEU A 45 -11.02 -8.74 -14.24
N GLY A 46 -9.72 -8.45 -14.05
CA GLY A 46 -9.18 -7.11 -14.01
C GLY A 46 -8.69 -6.72 -12.62
N PRO A 47 -8.63 -5.42 -12.30
CA PRO A 47 -8.17 -4.96 -11.00
C PRO A 47 -9.08 -5.40 -9.86
N ASN A 48 -8.48 -5.73 -8.73
CA ASN A 48 -9.18 -6.05 -7.50
C ASN A 48 -8.50 -5.36 -6.32
N ILE A 49 -9.23 -5.12 -5.24
CA ILE A 49 -8.73 -4.39 -4.06
C ILE A 49 -9.05 -5.17 -2.80
N PHE A 50 -8.06 -5.25 -1.89
CA PHE A 50 -8.21 -5.90 -0.59
C PHE A 50 -7.70 -4.99 0.53
N PRO A 51 -8.43 -4.85 1.64
CA PRO A 51 -7.86 -4.28 2.86
C PRO A 51 -6.94 -5.29 3.53
N LEU A 52 -5.84 -4.82 4.08
CA LEU A 52 -4.91 -5.69 4.80
C LEU A 52 -4.13 -4.91 5.85
N ASN A 53 -3.62 -5.66 6.84
CA ASN A 53 -2.63 -5.15 7.76
C ASN A 53 -1.23 -5.35 7.16
N TYR A 54 -0.36 -4.39 7.39
CA TYR A 54 1.01 -4.42 6.88
C TYR A 54 1.99 -3.89 7.91
N LEU A 55 3.25 -4.16 7.69
CA LEU A 55 4.34 -3.48 8.39
C LEU A 55 5.42 -3.06 7.41
N VAL A 56 6.22 -2.09 7.82
CA VAL A 56 7.35 -1.58 7.03
C VAL A 56 8.64 -1.92 7.75
N LYS A 57 9.59 -2.43 7.00
CA LYS A 57 10.96 -2.63 7.49
C LYS A 57 11.93 -2.43 6.33
N SER A 58 12.93 -1.55 6.52
CA SER A 58 13.94 -1.27 5.49
C SER A 58 13.34 -0.89 4.12
N GLN A 59 12.29 -0.07 4.14
CA GLN A 59 11.58 0.38 2.93
C GLN A 59 10.99 -0.77 2.09
N VAL A 60 10.57 -1.83 2.76
CA VAL A 60 9.82 -2.94 2.19
C VAL A 60 8.54 -3.11 2.99
N LEU A 61 7.43 -3.35 2.32
CA LEU A 61 6.16 -3.64 2.97
C LEU A 61 5.97 -5.14 3.08
N PHE A 62 5.52 -5.57 4.26
CA PHE A 62 5.27 -6.99 4.54
C PHE A 62 3.82 -7.17 4.96
N PHE A 63 3.22 -8.25 4.49
CA PHE A 63 1.88 -8.65 4.92
C PHE A 63 1.73 -10.17 4.91
N ARG A 64 0.66 -10.66 5.50
CA ARG A 64 0.32 -12.08 5.49
C ARG A 64 -1.13 -12.29 5.10
N SER A 65 -1.42 -13.45 4.56
CA SER A 65 -2.74 -13.80 4.06
C SER A 65 -3.08 -15.25 4.40
N ALA A 66 -4.35 -15.51 4.68
CA ALA A 66 -4.84 -16.86 4.91
C ALA A 66 -4.72 -17.72 3.66
N PRO A 67 -4.50 -19.05 3.80
CA PRO A 67 -4.53 -19.97 2.66
C PRO A 67 -5.89 -19.94 1.97
N GLY A 68 -5.90 -20.12 0.66
CA GLY A 68 -7.13 -20.12 -0.13
C GLY A 68 -7.70 -18.75 -0.43
N SER A 69 -7.09 -17.68 0.06
CA SER A 69 -7.48 -16.34 -0.34
C SER A 69 -7.07 -16.06 -1.79
N LYS A 70 -7.80 -15.16 -2.46
CA LYS A 70 -7.50 -14.75 -3.84
C LYS A 70 -6.11 -14.13 -4.00
N ILE A 71 -5.46 -13.79 -2.90
CA ILE A 71 -4.11 -13.22 -2.87
C ILE A 71 -3.05 -14.23 -3.36
N VAL A 72 -3.33 -15.55 -3.31
CA VAL A 72 -2.41 -16.56 -3.84
C VAL A 72 -2.17 -16.36 -5.34
N SER A 73 -3.13 -15.80 -6.08
CA SER A 73 -2.94 -15.48 -7.50
C SER A 73 -1.93 -14.35 -7.76
N LEU A 74 -1.47 -13.64 -6.72
CA LEU A 74 -0.43 -12.61 -6.85
C LEU A 74 0.90 -13.14 -7.38
N THR A 75 1.18 -14.42 -7.21
CA THR A 75 2.40 -15.03 -7.75
C THR A 75 2.40 -15.09 -9.28
N GLN A 76 1.25 -14.98 -9.91
CA GLN A 76 1.10 -14.99 -11.37
C GLN A 76 1.23 -13.58 -11.97
N GLN A 77 0.82 -12.55 -11.21
CA GLN A 77 0.94 -11.15 -11.63
C GLN A 77 1.52 -10.35 -10.46
N PRO A 78 2.85 -10.25 -10.38
CA PRO A 78 3.51 -9.70 -9.19
C PRO A 78 3.42 -8.18 -9.04
N ARG A 79 3.00 -7.46 -10.08
CA ARG A 79 2.88 -6.00 -10.02
C ARG A 79 1.63 -5.60 -9.28
N VAL A 80 1.81 -4.83 -8.22
CA VAL A 80 0.75 -4.41 -7.31
C VAL A 80 0.88 -2.93 -6.96
N ALA A 81 -0.18 -2.38 -6.38
CA ALA A 81 -0.14 -1.07 -5.75
C ALA A 81 -0.72 -1.18 -4.35
N VAL A 82 -0.17 -0.39 -3.44
CA VAL A 82 -0.65 -0.27 -2.06
C VAL A 82 -0.96 1.18 -1.80
N GLU A 83 -2.12 1.44 -1.21
CA GLU A 83 -2.52 2.80 -0.85
C GLU A 83 -2.83 2.86 0.63
N ILE A 84 -2.38 3.94 1.26
CA ILE A 84 -2.85 4.36 2.57
C ILE A 84 -3.38 5.78 2.48
N ASP A 85 -4.37 6.09 3.29
CA ASP A 85 -4.87 7.44 3.43
C ASP A 85 -5.29 7.70 4.87
N GLY A 86 -5.43 8.96 5.21
CA GLY A 86 -5.84 9.33 6.55
C GLY A 86 -5.64 10.83 6.82
N THR A 87 -5.52 11.14 8.10
CA THR A 87 -5.31 12.50 8.58
C THR A 87 -4.01 12.58 9.36
N ASP A 88 -3.21 13.59 9.07
CA ASP A 88 -1.95 13.88 9.74
C ASP A 88 -1.87 15.38 10.00
N GLY A 89 -1.83 15.77 11.28
CA GLY A 89 -1.77 17.19 11.67
C GLY A 89 -2.94 18.02 11.16
N GLY A 90 -4.15 17.46 11.12
CA GLY A 90 -5.36 18.15 10.65
C GLY A 90 -5.49 18.25 9.13
N LYS A 91 -4.58 17.67 8.39
CA LYS A 91 -4.60 17.60 6.92
C LYS A 91 -4.79 16.17 6.49
N ARG A 92 -5.45 15.96 5.36
CA ARG A 92 -5.58 14.64 4.77
C ARG A 92 -4.33 14.32 3.94
N PHE A 93 -4.01 13.03 3.90
CA PHE A 93 -2.92 12.53 3.07
C PHE A 93 -3.35 11.28 2.31
N SER A 94 -2.65 11.00 1.22
CA SER A 94 -2.71 9.73 0.50
C SER A 94 -1.29 9.37 0.05
N VAL A 95 -0.90 8.13 0.26
CA VAL A 95 0.38 7.59 -0.20
C VAL A 95 0.11 6.34 -1.03
N VAL A 96 0.73 6.26 -2.20
CA VAL A 96 0.64 5.10 -3.08
C VAL A 96 2.04 4.53 -3.29
N VAL A 97 2.16 3.23 -3.09
CA VAL A 97 3.37 2.47 -3.39
C VAL A 97 3.06 1.54 -4.56
N ARG A 98 3.80 1.67 -5.64
CA ARG A 98 3.79 0.70 -6.73
C ARG A 98 5.01 -0.18 -6.61
N GLY A 99 4.83 -1.49 -6.71
CA GLY A 99 5.94 -2.40 -6.53
C GLY A 99 5.64 -3.81 -7.00
N ASP A 100 6.57 -4.69 -6.67
CA ASP A 100 6.49 -6.10 -6.99
C ASP A 100 6.30 -6.90 -5.69
N VAL A 101 5.30 -7.76 -5.68
CA VAL A 101 5.05 -8.66 -4.57
C VAL A 101 5.77 -9.99 -4.81
N ARG A 102 6.36 -10.53 -3.75
CA ARG A 102 6.94 -11.87 -3.74
C ARG A 102 6.52 -12.62 -2.49
N ARG A 103 6.39 -13.92 -2.61
CA ARG A 103 6.13 -14.77 -1.47
C ARG A 103 7.42 -15.02 -0.70
N LEU A 104 7.35 -14.98 0.62
CA LEU A 104 8.46 -15.36 1.49
C LEU A 104 8.36 -16.85 1.78
N ASN A 105 9.41 -17.60 1.46
CA ASN A 105 9.49 -19.05 1.66
C ASN A 105 10.53 -19.45 2.71
N ASP A 106 11.28 -18.51 3.23
CA ASP A 106 12.33 -18.74 4.21
C ASP A 106 11.84 -18.33 5.60
N ASP A 107 11.76 -19.28 6.52
CA ASP A 107 11.31 -19.04 7.90
C ASP A 107 12.16 -18.00 8.63
N ALA A 108 13.47 -17.99 8.41
CA ALA A 108 14.35 -17.00 9.01
C ALA A 108 14.01 -15.58 8.52
N HIS A 109 13.75 -15.42 7.23
CA HIS A 109 13.37 -14.13 6.66
C HIS A 109 11.99 -13.68 7.13
N ILE A 110 11.03 -14.60 7.24
CA ILE A 110 9.71 -14.31 7.79
C ILE A 110 9.84 -13.82 9.22
N HIS A 111 10.63 -14.48 10.03
CA HIS A 111 10.83 -14.13 11.43
C HIS A 111 11.57 -12.79 11.59
N GLU A 112 12.61 -12.54 10.81
CA GLU A 112 13.36 -11.28 10.82
C GLU A 112 12.49 -10.08 10.44
N SER A 113 11.57 -10.26 9.50
CA SER A 113 10.64 -9.21 9.08
C SER A 113 9.57 -8.91 10.13
N THR A 114 9.35 -9.80 11.09
CA THR A 114 8.28 -9.76 12.08
C THR A 114 6.86 -9.82 11.50
N VAL A 115 6.72 -10.16 10.22
CA VAL A 115 5.43 -10.26 9.54
C VAL A 115 4.52 -11.32 10.15
N ASP A 116 5.08 -12.34 10.79
CA ASP A 116 4.37 -13.38 11.53
C ASP A 116 3.66 -12.85 12.80
N THR A 117 3.98 -11.64 13.22
CA THR A 117 3.33 -10.98 14.38
C THR A 117 2.16 -10.08 13.98
N LEU A 118 1.91 -9.88 12.68
CA LEU A 118 0.83 -8.99 12.24
C LEU A 118 -0.54 -9.48 12.69
N PRO A 119 -1.41 -8.58 13.21
CA PRO A 119 -2.80 -8.92 13.42
C PRO A 119 -3.49 -9.22 12.09
N THR A 120 -4.50 -10.07 12.13
CA THR A 120 -5.22 -10.50 10.94
C THR A 120 -6.70 -10.24 11.08
N MET A 121 -7.35 -10.05 9.95
CA MET A 121 -8.81 -9.87 9.91
C MET A 121 -9.56 -11.21 9.96
N THR A 122 -8.85 -12.32 9.76
CA THR A 122 -9.43 -13.66 9.81
C THR A 122 -8.55 -14.57 10.66
N GLY A 123 -9.16 -15.47 11.44
CA GLY A 123 -8.42 -16.48 12.18
C GLY A 123 -7.94 -17.61 11.26
N SER A 124 -6.66 -17.93 11.32
CA SER A 124 -6.08 -19.10 10.63
C SER A 124 -4.80 -19.51 11.34
N ASP A 125 -4.52 -20.80 11.38
CA ASP A 125 -3.26 -21.34 11.90
C ASP A 125 -2.15 -21.39 10.85
N LYS A 126 -2.50 -21.18 9.59
CA LYS A 126 -1.56 -21.22 8.46
C LYS A 126 -1.61 -19.89 7.70
N TRP A 127 -0.44 -19.41 7.32
CA TRP A 127 -0.29 -18.12 6.67
C TRP A 127 0.63 -18.21 5.47
N ASN A 128 0.30 -17.44 4.45
CA ASN A 128 1.20 -17.09 3.37
C ASN A 128 1.78 -15.71 3.66
N TYR A 129 3.07 -15.56 3.56
CA TYR A 129 3.80 -14.33 3.87
C TYR A 129 4.34 -13.70 2.60
N PHE A 130 4.22 -12.39 2.51
CA PHE A 130 4.56 -11.62 1.30
C PHE A 130 5.38 -10.39 1.64
N ALA A 131 6.23 -10.01 0.70
CA ALA A 131 6.96 -8.76 0.71
C ALA A 131 6.68 -7.99 -0.58
N ILE A 132 6.54 -6.67 -0.45
CA ILE A 132 6.39 -5.78 -1.60
C ILE A 132 7.64 -4.90 -1.66
N THR A 133 8.39 -5.04 -2.76
CA THR A 133 9.55 -4.21 -3.04
C THR A 133 9.07 -3.00 -3.88
N PRO A 134 9.21 -1.78 -3.36
CA PRO A 134 8.73 -0.60 -4.07
C PRO A 134 9.52 -0.30 -5.33
N ARG A 135 8.81 0.11 -6.38
CA ARG A 135 9.37 0.72 -7.59
C ARG A 135 9.15 2.22 -7.59
N GLN A 136 8.06 2.67 -7.01
CA GLN A 136 7.69 4.07 -6.93
C GLN A 136 6.88 4.31 -5.66
N VAL A 137 7.20 5.37 -4.97
CA VAL A 137 6.45 5.85 -3.80
C VAL A 137 6.04 7.29 -4.07
N THR A 138 4.75 7.57 -4.01
CA THR A 138 4.21 8.91 -4.22
C THR A 138 3.23 9.24 -3.11
N GLY A 139 3.13 10.51 -2.77
CA GLY A 139 2.19 10.95 -1.76
C GLY A 139 1.78 12.39 -1.95
N ILE A 140 0.60 12.70 -1.46
CA ILE A 140 0.05 14.05 -1.42
C ILE A 140 -0.53 14.33 -0.04
N ARG A 141 -0.46 15.59 0.35
CA ARG A 141 -1.16 16.13 1.52
C ARG A 141 -2.05 17.26 1.03
N PHE A 142 -3.28 17.31 1.52
CA PHE A 142 -4.23 18.30 1.09
C PHE A 142 -5.17 18.72 2.22
N ARG A 143 -5.68 19.93 2.14
CA ARG A 143 -6.74 20.38 3.03
C ARG A 143 -8.08 19.99 2.45
N THR A 144 -8.95 19.45 3.29
CA THR A 144 -10.35 19.32 2.91
C THR A 144 -10.97 20.70 2.88
N SER A 145 -11.43 21.14 1.71
CA SER A 145 -12.33 22.27 1.64
C SER A 145 -13.70 21.84 2.19
N ARG A 146 -14.25 22.63 3.05
CA ARG A 146 -15.66 22.48 3.41
C ARG A 146 -16.54 22.98 2.29
#